data_10ecb1e282780ce9fdd2261f95804cf1
#
_entry.id   10ecb1e282780ce9fdd2261f95804cf1
#
_cell.length_a   1.000
_cell.length_b   1.000
_cell.length_c   1.000
_cell.angle_alpha   90.00
_cell.angle_beta   90.00
_cell.angle_gamma   90.00
#
_symmetry.space_group_name_H-M   'P 1'
#
loop_
_entity.id
_entity.type
_entity.pdbx_description
1 polymer ?
#
loop_
_entity_poly.entity_id
_entity_poly.type
_entity_poly.pdbx_seq_one_letter_code
_entity_poly.pdbx_strand_id
1 'polypeptide(L)'
;IIPWARGLMRSRDPEKVVEQATQLVQSGYKEIVLTGIHTGGYGQDLKNYNLAQLLRDLEEIDGLERIRISSIEASQLTDEVIDVLKNSNKVVRHLHVPLQSGSDSVLKRMRRKYTMEHFSERLTELHKALPDLAVTSDVIVGFPGETEEEFQETYDFIVKHQFSELH
;
A
#
# COMPACT_ATOMS: atom_id res chain seq x y z
N ILE A 1 2.15 19.28 8.15
CA ILE A 1 3.01 19.36 9.35
C ILE A 1 4.09 18.26 9.36
N ILE A 2 3.76 17.05 8.87
CA ILE A 2 4.69 15.89 8.85
C ILE A 2 6.02 16.17 8.13
N PRO A 3 6.06 16.78 6.93
CA PRO A 3 7.34 17.08 6.26
C PRO A 3 8.22 18.05 7.06
N TRP A 4 7.61 18.98 7.82
CA TRP A 4 8.34 19.91 8.69
C TRP A 4 8.95 19.21 9.90
N ALA A 5 8.25 18.22 10.46
CA ALA A 5 8.70 17.50 11.64
C ALA A 5 9.69 16.37 11.31
N ARG A 6 9.51 15.67 10.17
CA ARG A 6 10.28 14.48 9.80
C ARG A 6 11.26 14.67 8.66
N GLY A 7 11.19 15.81 7.95
CA GLY A 7 12.04 16.11 6.79
C GLY A 7 11.55 15.40 5.51
N LEU A 8 12.44 15.35 4.54
CA LEU A 8 12.20 14.66 3.26
C LEU A 8 12.16 13.13 3.46
N MET A 9 11.62 12.44 2.45
CA MET A 9 11.63 10.98 2.41
C MET A 9 13.04 10.43 2.63
N ARG A 10 13.14 9.40 3.44
CA ARG A 10 14.40 8.77 3.80
C ARG A 10 14.23 7.27 3.90
N SER A 11 14.67 6.57 2.88
CA SER A 11 14.67 5.12 2.84
C SER A 11 15.82 4.58 3.69
N ARG A 12 15.55 3.50 4.40
CA ARG A 12 16.62 2.74 5.03
C ARG A 12 17.40 2.01 3.95
N ASP A 13 18.70 1.90 4.13
CA ASP A 13 19.60 1.18 3.24
C ASP A 13 19.09 -0.26 2.99
N PRO A 14 18.97 -0.69 1.72
CA PRO A 14 18.43 -2.01 1.37
C PRO A 14 19.21 -3.17 1.99
N GLU A 15 20.55 -3.13 1.98
CA GLU A 15 21.38 -4.18 2.55
C GLU A 15 21.10 -4.33 4.04
N LYS A 16 20.92 -3.22 4.76
CA LYS A 16 20.57 -3.23 6.19
C LYS A 16 19.16 -3.73 6.46
N VAL A 17 18.23 -3.54 5.53
CA VAL A 17 16.87 -4.09 5.66
C VAL A 17 16.91 -5.60 5.51
N VAL A 18 17.60 -6.10 4.48
CA VAL A 18 17.76 -7.55 4.24
C VAL A 18 18.53 -8.21 5.36
N GLU A 19 19.62 -7.60 5.84
CA GLU A 19 20.38 -8.10 6.99
C GLU A 19 19.51 -8.24 8.24
N GLN A 20 18.75 -7.19 8.58
CA GLN A 20 17.84 -7.25 9.74
C GLN A 20 16.75 -8.32 9.58
N ALA A 21 16.17 -8.44 8.38
CA ALA A 21 15.18 -9.47 8.09
C ALA A 21 15.78 -10.87 8.28
N THR A 22 16.99 -11.10 7.79
CA THR A 22 17.71 -12.36 7.95
C THR A 22 17.99 -12.67 9.43
N GLN A 23 18.43 -11.69 10.23
CA GLN A 23 18.64 -11.86 11.67
C GLN A 23 17.35 -12.23 12.41
N LEU A 24 16.20 -11.61 12.03
CA LEU A 24 14.90 -11.93 12.61
C LEU A 24 14.51 -13.38 12.28
N VAL A 25 14.70 -13.81 11.03
CA VAL A 25 14.40 -15.20 10.62
C VAL A 25 15.30 -16.19 11.37
N GLN A 26 16.59 -15.90 11.53
CA GLN A 26 17.50 -16.72 12.33
C GLN A 26 17.09 -16.81 13.82
N SER A 27 16.41 -15.77 14.31
CA SER A 27 15.84 -15.73 15.66
C SER A 27 14.48 -16.46 15.77
N GLY A 28 14.00 -17.10 14.68
CA GLY A 28 12.79 -17.92 14.64
C GLY A 28 11.54 -17.23 14.13
N TYR A 29 11.60 -15.95 13.75
CA TYR A 29 10.45 -15.27 13.15
C TYR A 29 10.19 -15.76 11.73
N LYS A 30 8.93 -16.00 11.40
CA LYS A 30 8.48 -16.54 10.12
C LYS A 30 7.77 -15.51 9.22
N GLU A 31 7.32 -14.42 9.81
CA GLU A 31 6.65 -13.33 9.14
C GLU A 31 7.35 -12.00 9.45
N ILE A 32 7.49 -11.17 8.43
CA ILE A 32 8.01 -9.82 8.56
C ILE A 32 6.98 -8.84 8.02
N VAL A 33 6.73 -7.78 8.80
CA VAL A 33 5.86 -6.67 8.39
C VAL A 33 6.72 -5.49 8.02
N LEU A 34 6.65 -5.07 6.77
CA LEU A 34 7.29 -3.85 6.29
C LEU A 34 6.45 -2.65 6.71
N THR A 35 7.03 -1.76 7.51
CA THR A 35 6.36 -0.58 8.04
C THR A 35 7.09 0.70 7.65
N GLY A 36 6.34 1.77 7.49
CA GLY A 36 6.88 3.09 7.18
C GLY A 36 5.76 4.13 7.13
N ILE A 37 6.14 5.41 7.16
CA ILE A 37 5.18 6.51 7.00
C ILE A 37 4.65 6.56 5.56
N HIS A 38 5.43 6.08 4.61
CA HIS A 38 5.14 6.08 3.18
C HIS A 38 5.80 4.86 2.52
N THR A 39 5.30 3.68 2.87
CA THR A 39 5.93 2.40 2.53
C THR A 39 6.10 2.20 1.03
N GLY A 40 5.09 2.51 0.23
CA GLY A 40 5.16 2.40 -1.23
C GLY A 40 6.11 3.38 -1.91
N GLY A 41 6.52 4.45 -1.21
CA GLY A 41 7.55 5.38 -1.69
C GLY A 41 8.98 4.92 -1.42
N TYR A 42 9.18 3.75 -0.80
CA TYR A 42 10.53 3.24 -0.51
C TYR A 42 11.41 3.22 -1.76
N GLY A 43 12.61 3.74 -1.63
CA GLY A 43 13.62 3.79 -2.68
C GLY A 43 13.54 5.02 -3.60
N GLN A 44 12.53 5.90 -3.48
CA GLN A 44 12.46 7.11 -4.32
C GLN A 44 13.65 8.06 -4.12
N ASP A 45 14.31 8.00 -2.97
CA ASP A 45 15.54 8.72 -2.64
C ASP A 45 16.81 7.90 -2.89
N LEU A 46 16.67 6.66 -3.37
CA LEU A 46 17.78 5.78 -3.72
C LEU A 46 17.96 5.71 -5.24
N LYS A 47 19.18 5.41 -5.69
CA LYS A 47 19.46 5.20 -7.12
C LYS A 47 19.10 3.77 -7.51
N ASN A 48 18.21 3.63 -8.51
CA ASN A 48 17.88 2.34 -9.13
C ASN A 48 17.39 1.25 -8.15
N TYR A 49 16.67 1.66 -7.10
CA TYR A 49 16.11 0.73 -6.12
C TYR A 49 14.72 1.21 -5.68
N ASN A 50 13.81 0.30 -5.46
CA ASN A 50 12.43 0.60 -5.09
C ASN A 50 11.80 -0.51 -4.23
N LEU A 51 10.55 -0.34 -3.84
CA LEU A 51 9.82 -1.34 -3.05
C LEU A 51 9.75 -2.71 -3.73
N ALA A 52 9.54 -2.74 -5.05
CA ALA A 52 9.45 -4.00 -5.78
C ALA A 52 10.77 -4.77 -5.72
N GLN A 53 11.90 -4.07 -5.85
CA GLN A 53 13.22 -4.69 -5.72
C GLN A 53 13.46 -5.19 -4.29
N LEU A 54 13.09 -4.42 -3.27
CA LEU A 54 13.20 -4.85 -1.88
C LEU A 54 12.37 -6.13 -1.61
N LEU A 55 11.16 -6.21 -2.15
CA LEU A 55 10.32 -7.41 -2.00
C LEU A 55 10.97 -8.64 -2.64
N ARG A 56 11.61 -8.50 -3.82
CA ARG A 56 12.37 -9.59 -4.46
C ARG A 56 13.55 -10.02 -3.61
N ASP A 57 14.32 -9.08 -3.08
CA ASP A 57 15.49 -9.40 -2.25
C ASP A 57 15.07 -10.10 -0.94
N LEU A 58 13.96 -9.70 -0.34
CA LEU A 58 13.40 -10.35 0.86
C LEU A 58 12.84 -11.76 0.54
N GLU A 59 12.33 -11.98 -0.66
CA GLU A 59 11.83 -13.29 -1.11
C GLU A 59 12.94 -14.36 -1.06
N GLU A 60 14.19 -13.98 -1.30
CA GLU A 60 15.35 -14.88 -1.32
C GLU A 60 15.80 -15.34 0.09
N ILE A 61 15.27 -14.77 1.17
CA ILE A 61 15.68 -15.13 2.52
C ILE A 61 15.14 -16.51 2.89
N ASP A 62 16.04 -17.47 3.06
CA ASP A 62 15.69 -18.82 3.52
C ASP A 62 15.05 -18.80 4.91
N GLY A 63 13.94 -19.53 5.07
CA GLY A 63 13.20 -19.63 6.33
C GLY A 63 12.20 -18.50 6.58
N LEU A 64 12.20 -17.41 5.77
CA LEU A 64 11.11 -16.44 5.76
C LEU A 64 9.91 -17.04 5.02
N GLU A 65 8.76 -17.06 5.67
CA GLU A 65 7.54 -17.66 5.12
C GLU A 65 6.56 -16.60 4.62
N ARG A 66 6.50 -15.43 5.26
CA ARG A 66 5.55 -14.37 4.91
C ARG A 66 6.14 -12.97 4.99
N ILE A 67 5.78 -12.16 4.00
CA ILE A 67 6.07 -10.73 3.93
C ILE A 67 4.75 -9.99 3.89
N ARG A 68 4.53 -9.08 4.83
CA ARG A 68 3.35 -8.21 4.88
C ARG A 68 3.75 -6.76 4.66
N ILE A 69 2.99 -6.06 3.83
CA ILE A 69 3.12 -4.61 3.64
C ILE A 69 2.08 -3.93 4.53
N SER A 70 2.47 -2.93 5.32
CA SER A 70 1.55 -2.26 6.26
C SER A 70 0.41 -1.52 5.54
N SER A 71 0.74 -0.47 4.83
CA SER A 71 -0.21 0.26 3.99
C SER A 71 0.50 0.78 2.74
N ILE A 72 -0.22 0.84 1.62
CA ILE A 72 0.30 1.34 0.35
C ILE A 72 -0.77 2.21 -0.32
N GLU A 73 -0.40 3.41 -0.77
CA GLU A 73 -1.33 4.25 -1.51
C GLU A 73 -1.56 3.68 -2.92
N ALA A 74 -2.77 3.86 -3.46
CA ALA A 74 -3.12 3.38 -4.81
C ALA A 74 -2.13 3.86 -5.89
N SER A 75 -1.65 5.10 -5.78
CA SER A 75 -0.64 5.68 -6.68
C SER A 75 0.73 4.98 -6.65
N GLN A 76 0.98 4.16 -5.65
CA GLN A 76 2.23 3.42 -5.44
C GLN A 76 2.12 1.94 -5.85
N LEU A 77 0.94 1.49 -6.22
CA LEU A 77 0.70 0.19 -6.83
C LEU A 77 1.13 0.23 -8.30
N THR A 78 2.43 0.40 -8.54
CA THR A 78 3.01 0.39 -9.89
C THR A 78 2.90 -1.00 -10.51
N ASP A 79 2.99 -1.10 -11.83
CA ASP A 79 2.96 -2.40 -12.54
C ASP A 79 4.04 -3.33 -12.04
N GLU A 80 5.22 -2.78 -11.68
CA GLU A 80 6.34 -3.54 -11.13
C GLU A 80 6.00 -4.12 -9.74
N VAL A 81 5.32 -3.33 -8.88
CA VAL A 81 4.85 -3.82 -7.57
C VAL A 81 3.78 -4.90 -7.76
N ILE A 82 2.81 -4.69 -8.65
CA ILE A 82 1.75 -5.68 -8.96
C ILE A 82 2.37 -6.98 -9.50
N ASP A 83 3.38 -6.88 -10.36
CA ASP A 83 4.08 -8.05 -10.89
C ASP A 83 4.78 -8.86 -9.78
N VAL A 84 5.47 -8.19 -8.85
CA VAL A 84 6.07 -8.86 -7.70
C VAL A 84 5.01 -9.52 -6.83
N LEU A 85 3.93 -8.81 -6.50
CA LEU A 85 2.82 -9.36 -5.71
C LEU A 85 2.22 -10.63 -6.36
N LYS A 86 2.07 -10.60 -7.69
CA LYS A 86 1.54 -11.72 -8.47
C LYS A 86 2.45 -12.96 -8.41
N ASN A 87 3.75 -12.76 -8.54
CA ASN A 87 4.73 -13.83 -8.69
C ASN A 87 5.32 -14.30 -7.35
N SER A 88 5.15 -13.54 -6.26
CA SER A 88 5.67 -13.89 -4.94
C SER A 88 4.90 -15.04 -4.30
N ASN A 89 5.64 -15.93 -3.66
CA ASN A 89 5.12 -17.00 -2.80
C ASN A 89 5.09 -16.60 -1.33
N LYS A 90 5.75 -15.51 -0.95
CA LYS A 90 5.90 -15.07 0.45
C LYS A 90 5.10 -13.81 0.76
N VAL A 91 4.86 -12.92 -0.21
CA VAL A 91 4.01 -11.74 0.03
C VAL A 91 2.56 -12.20 0.22
N VAL A 92 1.99 -11.85 1.38
CA VAL A 92 0.62 -12.26 1.73
C VAL A 92 -0.42 -11.67 0.77
N ARG A 93 -1.49 -12.42 0.51
CA ARG A 93 -2.61 -12.00 -0.35
C ARG A 93 -3.54 -11.01 0.37
N HIS A 94 -2.96 -9.97 0.92
CA HIS A 94 -3.65 -8.90 1.61
C HIS A 94 -2.91 -7.59 1.41
N LEU A 95 -3.63 -6.53 1.06
CA LEU A 95 -3.14 -5.15 1.05
C LEU A 95 -4.10 -4.21 1.76
N HIS A 96 -3.55 -3.28 2.52
CA HIS A 96 -4.28 -2.14 3.04
C HIS A 96 -4.04 -0.93 2.16
N VAL A 97 -5.09 -0.46 1.46
CA VAL A 97 -5.04 0.63 0.48
C VAL A 97 -5.99 1.74 0.93
N PRO A 98 -5.52 2.78 1.64
CA PRO A 98 -6.38 3.83 2.19
C PRO A 98 -7.11 4.62 1.11
N LEU A 99 -8.45 4.59 1.12
CA LEU A 99 -9.34 5.32 0.20
C LEU A 99 -9.63 6.74 0.70
N GLN A 100 -9.87 6.87 1.98
CA GLN A 100 -10.32 8.07 2.71
C GLN A 100 -11.72 8.56 2.30
N SER A 101 -12.01 8.74 1.02
CA SER A 101 -13.31 9.09 0.47
C SER A 101 -13.41 8.60 -0.98
N GLY A 102 -14.61 8.28 -1.42
CA GLY A 102 -14.94 7.93 -2.81
C GLY A 102 -15.40 9.12 -3.65
N SER A 103 -15.27 10.35 -3.14
CA SER A 103 -15.61 11.58 -3.85
C SER A 103 -14.38 12.43 -4.14
N ASP A 104 -14.15 12.78 -5.41
CA ASP A 104 -13.03 13.61 -5.84
C ASP A 104 -13.05 15.00 -5.20
N SER A 105 -14.23 15.57 -4.97
CA SER A 105 -14.40 16.86 -4.30
C SER A 105 -13.98 16.81 -2.83
N VAL A 106 -14.32 15.74 -2.13
CA VAL A 106 -13.89 15.50 -0.73
C VAL A 106 -12.38 15.25 -0.69
N LEU A 107 -11.84 14.40 -1.57
CA LEU A 107 -10.40 14.15 -1.67
C LEU A 107 -9.60 15.44 -1.91
N LYS A 108 -10.11 16.34 -2.75
CA LYS A 108 -9.50 17.65 -2.98
C LYS A 108 -9.49 18.51 -1.72
N ARG A 109 -10.59 18.53 -0.94
CA ARG A 109 -10.64 19.22 0.38
C ARG A 109 -9.69 18.58 1.40
N MET A 110 -9.53 17.24 1.36
CA MET A 110 -8.55 16.48 2.15
C MET A 110 -7.11 16.69 1.66
N ARG A 111 -6.89 17.40 0.54
CA ARG A 111 -5.58 17.59 -0.11
C ARG A 111 -4.93 16.27 -0.53
N ARG A 112 -5.73 15.29 -0.95
CA ARG A 112 -5.23 14.04 -1.55
C ARG A 112 -4.82 14.28 -3.00
N LYS A 113 -3.83 13.51 -3.48
CA LYS A 113 -3.19 13.70 -4.79
C LYS A 113 -3.68 12.72 -5.85
N TYR A 114 -4.61 11.84 -5.51
CA TYR A 114 -5.19 10.86 -6.43
C TYR A 114 -6.65 11.19 -6.71
N THR A 115 -7.14 10.70 -7.84
CA THR A 115 -8.54 10.76 -8.25
C THR A 115 -9.19 9.38 -8.09
N MET A 116 -10.54 9.36 -8.03
CA MET A 116 -11.30 8.11 -7.96
C MET A 116 -11.14 7.26 -9.21
N GLU A 117 -10.99 7.90 -10.39
CA GLU A 117 -10.70 7.20 -11.64
C GLU A 117 -9.40 6.41 -11.52
N HIS A 118 -8.30 7.08 -11.18
CA HIS A 118 -6.99 6.44 -11.01
C HIS A 118 -7.00 5.35 -9.94
N PHE A 119 -7.66 5.60 -8.81
CA PHE A 119 -7.80 4.59 -7.74
C PHE A 119 -8.55 3.35 -8.24
N SER A 120 -9.68 3.56 -8.95
CA SER A 120 -10.48 2.49 -9.55
C SER A 120 -9.69 1.65 -10.57
N GLU A 121 -8.90 2.31 -11.43
CA GLU A 121 -8.03 1.65 -12.40
C GLU A 121 -7.00 0.74 -11.70
N ARG A 122 -6.28 1.28 -10.71
CA ARG A 122 -5.26 0.51 -9.99
C ARG A 122 -5.84 -0.68 -9.23
N LEU A 123 -7.02 -0.54 -8.59
CA LEU A 123 -7.71 -1.66 -7.95
C LEU A 123 -8.16 -2.72 -8.96
N THR A 124 -8.68 -2.28 -10.11
CA THR A 124 -9.14 -3.19 -11.17
C THR A 124 -7.98 -4.03 -11.72
N GLU A 125 -6.84 -3.40 -11.97
CA GLU A 125 -5.63 -4.10 -12.43
C GLU A 125 -5.09 -5.05 -11.36
N LEU A 126 -5.11 -4.61 -10.10
CA LEU A 126 -4.68 -5.42 -8.96
C LEU A 126 -5.55 -6.68 -8.81
N HIS A 127 -6.89 -6.54 -8.82
CA HIS A 127 -7.80 -7.69 -8.74
C HIS A 127 -7.73 -8.60 -9.97
N LYS A 128 -7.46 -8.04 -11.16
CA LYS A 128 -7.23 -8.84 -12.37
C LYS A 128 -5.97 -9.68 -12.27
N ALA A 129 -4.90 -9.11 -11.70
CA ALA A 129 -3.63 -9.81 -11.51
C ALA A 129 -3.67 -10.82 -10.36
N LEU A 130 -4.46 -10.53 -9.33
CA LEU A 130 -4.56 -11.23 -8.05
C LEU A 130 -6.03 -11.38 -7.62
N PRO A 131 -6.79 -12.32 -8.21
CA PRO A 131 -8.23 -12.46 -7.95
C PRO A 131 -8.57 -12.84 -6.50
N ASP A 132 -7.64 -13.44 -5.77
CA ASP A 132 -7.75 -13.89 -4.39
C ASP A 132 -7.22 -12.87 -3.36
N LEU A 133 -6.84 -11.68 -3.81
CA LEU A 133 -6.31 -10.64 -2.93
C LEU A 133 -7.41 -10.01 -2.07
N ALA A 134 -7.21 -10.00 -0.77
CA ALA A 134 -8.01 -9.21 0.16
C ALA A 134 -7.51 -7.76 0.18
N VAL A 135 -8.37 -6.80 -0.14
CA VAL A 135 -8.08 -5.37 -0.03
C VAL A 135 -8.88 -4.77 1.12
N THR A 136 -8.18 -4.20 2.09
CA THR A 136 -8.79 -3.43 3.18
C THR A 136 -8.52 -1.94 3.01
N SER A 137 -9.35 -1.09 3.61
CA SER A 137 -9.25 0.35 3.42
C SER A 137 -9.72 1.15 4.62
N ASP A 138 -9.35 2.43 4.66
CA ASP A 138 -9.88 3.42 5.59
C ASP A 138 -10.81 4.38 4.86
N VAL A 139 -11.92 4.75 5.50
CA VAL A 139 -12.91 5.72 4.99
C VAL A 139 -13.29 6.69 6.09
N ILE A 140 -13.33 7.97 5.76
CA ILE A 140 -13.80 9.04 6.65
C ILE A 140 -15.19 9.47 6.19
N VAL A 141 -16.17 9.34 7.06
CA VAL A 141 -17.55 9.81 6.84
C VAL A 141 -17.77 11.09 7.64
N GLY A 142 -18.50 12.03 7.06
CA GLY A 142 -18.78 13.33 7.70
C GLY A 142 -17.56 14.25 7.72
N PHE A 143 -16.72 14.19 6.70
CA PHE A 143 -15.65 15.17 6.54
C PHE A 143 -16.23 16.60 6.46
N PRO A 144 -15.59 17.63 7.03
CA PRO A 144 -16.14 18.98 7.06
C PRO A 144 -16.61 19.46 5.67
N GLY A 145 -17.91 19.74 5.56
CA GLY A 145 -18.56 20.15 4.32
C GLY A 145 -18.88 19.02 3.34
N GLU A 146 -18.82 17.76 3.76
CA GLU A 146 -19.30 16.63 2.95
C GLU A 146 -20.82 16.71 2.81
N THR A 147 -21.32 16.57 1.57
CA THR A 147 -22.75 16.54 1.25
C THR A 147 -23.25 15.09 1.18
N GLU A 148 -24.57 14.93 1.15
CA GLU A 148 -25.20 13.61 0.99
C GLU A 148 -24.81 12.96 -0.35
N GLU A 149 -24.72 13.76 -1.41
CA GLU A 149 -24.32 13.29 -2.74
C GLU A 149 -22.87 12.77 -2.71
N GLU A 150 -21.95 13.48 -2.06
CA GLU A 150 -20.55 13.08 -1.92
C GLU A 150 -20.39 11.82 -1.04
N PHE A 151 -21.21 11.69 -0.01
CA PHE A 151 -21.29 10.45 0.77
C PHE A 151 -21.79 9.28 -0.10
N GLN A 152 -22.82 9.51 -0.92
CA GLN A 152 -23.35 8.49 -1.81
C GLN A 152 -22.32 8.05 -2.86
N GLU A 153 -21.53 8.97 -3.42
CA GLU A 153 -20.38 8.64 -4.30
C GLU A 153 -19.41 7.68 -3.61
N THR A 154 -19.11 7.95 -2.34
CA THR A 154 -18.21 7.09 -1.52
C THR A 154 -18.83 5.71 -1.30
N TYR A 155 -20.11 5.66 -0.95
CA TYR A 155 -20.82 4.40 -0.74
C TYR A 155 -20.85 3.54 -2.02
N ASP A 156 -21.21 4.14 -3.15
CA ASP A 156 -21.30 3.46 -4.44
C ASP A 156 -19.92 2.93 -4.89
N PHE A 157 -18.85 3.70 -4.65
CA PHE A 157 -17.50 3.29 -4.92
C PHE A 157 -17.09 2.06 -4.10
N ILE A 158 -17.39 2.05 -2.81
CA ILE A 158 -17.12 0.93 -1.89
C ILE A 158 -17.84 -0.33 -2.35
N VAL A 159 -19.13 -0.23 -2.66
CA VAL A 159 -19.94 -1.36 -3.13
C VAL A 159 -19.40 -1.92 -4.45
N LYS A 160 -19.03 -1.04 -5.38
CA LYS A 160 -18.46 -1.42 -6.68
C LYS A 160 -17.16 -2.21 -6.55
N HIS A 161 -16.26 -1.79 -5.65
CA HIS A 161 -14.92 -2.36 -5.54
C HIS A 161 -14.76 -3.47 -4.50
N GLN A 162 -15.83 -3.80 -3.76
CA GLN A 162 -15.91 -4.98 -2.88
C GLN A 162 -14.70 -5.13 -1.94
N PHE A 163 -14.38 -4.08 -1.18
CA PHE A 163 -13.34 -4.17 -0.15
C PHE A 163 -13.66 -5.29 0.86
N SER A 164 -12.64 -6.00 1.30
CA SER A 164 -12.79 -7.10 2.26
C SER A 164 -13.12 -6.61 3.67
N GLU A 165 -12.61 -5.43 4.03
CA GLU A 165 -12.86 -4.79 5.32
C GLU A 165 -12.63 -3.28 5.20
N LEU A 166 -13.39 -2.51 5.98
CA LEU A 166 -13.29 -1.05 6.06
C LEU A 166 -13.18 -0.59 7.51
N HIS A 167 -12.30 0.33 7.73
CA HIS A 167 -12.21 1.10 8.97
C HIS A 167 -12.78 2.49 8.78
#